data_637b60defc556a0cde1666325ee0601d
#
_entry.id   637b60defc556a0cde1666325ee0601d
#
_cell.length_a   1.000
_cell.length_b   1.000
_cell.length_c   1.000
_cell.angle_alpha   90.00
_cell.angle_beta   90.00
_cell.angle_gamma   90.00
#
_symmetry.space_group_name_H-M   'P 1'
#
loop_
_entity.id
_entity.type
_entity.pdbx_description
1 polymer ?
#
loop_
_entity_poly.entity_id
_entity_poly.type
_entity_poly.pdbx_seq_one_letter_code
_entity_poly.pdbx_strand_id
1 'polypeptide(L)'
;FTARKASGLVGRIIATDIVGDDATFAELGVERVSPEELFARADVIVNHMNLTEDNVHYFDAAAFDAMERRPIFVNLGRGLCVDEDALVRALDDGKQRAFGADVLYDETPDLAASPLVGRDNVILTPHSAFYSTSSIEDLERLSCENIVHYLKGEKDKVFKLVN
;
A
#
# COMPACT_ATOMS: atom_id res chain seq x y z
N PHE A 1 11.17 3.42 -1.25
CA PHE A 1 11.84 2.55 -0.26
C PHE A 1 11.68 1.07 -0.63
N THR A 2 10.47 0.59 -0.85
CA THR A 2 10.14 -0.80 -1.23
C THR A 2 10.91 -1.24 -2.49
N ALA A 3 10.92 -0.42 -3.53
CA ALA A 3 11.66 -0.72 -4.77
C ALA A 3 13.16 -0.99 -4.51
N ARG A 4 13.82 -0.16 -3.70
CA ARG A 4 15.23 -0.38 -3.34
C ARG A 4 15.45 -1.70 -2.57
N LYS A 5 14.51 -2.11 -1.74
CA LYS A 5 14.62 -3.37 -0.99
C LYS A 5 14.31 -4.60 -1.85
N ALA A 6 13.37 -4.46 -2.79
CA ALA A 6 13.00 -5.52 -3.72
C ALA A 6 14.04 -5.72 -4.85
N SER A 7 14.87 -4.71 -5.13
CA SER A 7 15.95 -4.78 -6.09
C SER A 7 16.90 -5.95 -5.73
N GLY A 8 17.09 -6.86 -6.65
CA GLY A 8 17.87 -8.08 -6.44
C GLY A 8 17.07 -9.29 -5.92
N LEU A 9 15.81 -9.09 -5.50
CA LEU A 9 14.91 -10.19 -5.11
C LEU A 9 13.91 -10.55 -6.21
N VAL A 10 13.62 -9.57 -7.09
CA VAL A 10 12.66 -9.72 -8.20
C VAL A 10 13.33 -9.35 -9.53
N GLY A 11 12.83 -9.92 -10.64
CA GLY A 11 13.43 -9.71 -11.95
C GLY A 11 13.14 -8.32 -12.57
N ARG A 12 12.00 -7.74 -12.26
CA ARG A 12 11.57 -6.42 -12.77
C ARG A 12 10.69 -5.74 -11.74
N ILE A 13 10.84 -4.42 -11.62
CA ILE A 13 9.96 -3.58 -10.82
C ILE A 13 9.29 -2.58 -11.75
N ILE A 14 7.98 -2.58 -11.75
CA ILE A 14 7.14 -1.60 -12.42
C ILE A 14 6.33 -0.85 -11.37
N ALA A 15 6.04 0.42 -11.59
CA ALA A 15 5.20 1.17 -10.66
C ALA A 15 4.41 2.28 -11.36
N THR A 16 3.30 2.63 -10.72
CA THR A 16 2.50 3.81 -11.04
C THR A 16 2.44 4.72 -9.82
N ASP A 17 2.48 6.02 -10.03
CA ASP A 17 2.30 7.04 -8.98
C ASP A 17 1.80 8.32 -9.64
N ILE A 18 0.96 9.06 -8.96
CA ILE A 18 0.51 10.41 -9.37
C ILE A 18 1.59 11.46 -9.11
N VAL A 19 2.55 11.16 -8.23
CA VAL A 19 3.69 12.01 -7.87
C VAL A 19 4.98 11.32 -8.30
N GLY A 20 5.99 12.12 -8.57
CA GLY A 20 7.31 11.64 -8.99
C GLY A 20 7.54 11.85 -10.48
N ASP A 21 8.78 12.13 -10.82
CA ASP A 21 9.26 12.32 -12.19
C ASP A 21 9.95 11.04 -12.72
N ASP A 22 10.13 10.99 -14.00
CA ASP A 22 10.74 9.83 -14.66
C ASP A 22 12.20 9.63 -14.24
N ALA A 23 12.91 10.70 -13.81
CA ALA A 23 14.26 10.61 -13.32
C ALA A 23 14.35 9.84 -12.00
N THR A 24 13.40 10.07 -11.09
CA THR A 24 13.27 9.33 -9.83
C THR A 24 13.02 7.85 -10.08
N PHE A 25 12.11 7.50 -11.02
CA PHE A 25 11.85 6.11 -11.39
C PHE A 25 13.09 5.45 -11.98
N ALA A 26 13.78 6.14 -12.90
CA ALA A 26 15.00 5.63 -13.53
C ALA A 26 16.15 5.42 -12.52
N GLU A 27 16.35 6.35 -11.57
CA GLU A 27 17.35 6.21 -10.48
C GLU A 27 17.11 4.98 -9.64
N LEU A 28 15.84 4.63 -9.42
CA LEU A 28 15.43 3.47 -8.64
C LEU A 28 15.46 2.16 -9.45
N GLY A 29 15.72 2.21 -10.75
CA GLY A 29 15.63 1.06 -11.65
C GLY A 29 14.19 0.55 -11.81
N VAL A 30 13.20 1.44 -11.70
CA VAL A 30 11.77 1.15 -11.78
C VAL A 30 11.23 1.64 -13.12
N GLU A 31 10.52 0.79 -13.83
CA GLU A 31 9.77 1.17 -15.02
C GLU A 31 8.45 1.85 -14.60
N ARG A 32 8.25 3.11 -15.01
CA ARG A 32 6.98 3.79 -14.80
C ARG A 32 5.98 3.32 -15.85
N VAL A 33 4.79 2.91 -15.41
CA VAL A 33 3.72 2.38 -16.26
C VAL A 33 2.38 2.98 -15.87
N SER A 34 1.37 2.80 -16.73
CA SER A 34 -0.02 3.13 -16.37
C SER A 34 -0.58 2.11 -15.35
N PRO A 35 -1.66 2.44 -14.66
CA PRO A 35 -2.34 1.47 -13.77
C PRO A 35 -2.77 0.20 -14.52
N GLU A 36 -3.30 0.35 -15.72
CA GLU A 36 -3.78 -0.76 -16.57
C GLU A 36 -2.61 -1.69 -16.94
N GLU A 37 -1.47 -1.12 -17.35
CA GLU A 37 -0.27 -1.90 -17.64
C GLU A 37 0.26 -2.61 -16.39
N LEU A 38 0.21 -1.95 -15.22
CA LEU A 38 0.62 -2.55 -13.96
C LEU A 38 -0.26 -3.77 -13.64
N PHE A 39 -1.59 -3.63 -13.72
CA PHE A 39 -2.52 -4.72 -13.46
C PHE A 39 -2.31 -5.89 -14.40
N ALA A 40 -2.17 -5.64 -15.71
CA ALA A 40 -1.97 -6.71 -16.69
C ALA A 40 -0.63 -7.45 -16.57
N ARG A 41 0.44 -6.79 -16.05
CA ARG A 41 1.81 -7.30 -16.12
C ARG A 41 2.38 -7.81 -14.81
N ALA A 42 1.81 -7.42 -13.67
CA ALA A 42 2.40 -7.72 -12.38
C ALA A 42 2.11 -9.15 -11.90
N ASP A 43 3.12 -9.81 -11.34
CA ASP A 43 2.98 -11.09 -10.62
C ASP A 43 2.75 -10.88 -9.11
N VAL A 44 3.18 -9.72 -8.60
CA VAL A 44 2.95 -9.24 -7.23
C VAL A 44 2.61 -7.75 -7.30
N ILE A 45 1.52 -7.35 -6.68
CA ILE A 45 1.10 -5.95 -6.57
C ILE A 45 1.15 -5.54 -5.11
N VAL A 46 1.82 -4.43 -4.81
CA VAL A 46 1.91 -3.88 -3.45
C VAL A 46 1.32 -2.48 -3.43
N ASN A 47 0.27 -2.30 -2.65
CA ASN A 47 -0.34 -0.99 -2.43
C ASN A 47 0.37 -0.25 -1.29
N HIS A 48 0.83 0.97 -1.58
CA HIS A 48 1.40 1.94 -0.63
C HIS A 48 0.70 3.30 -0.68
N MET A 49 -0.46 3.40 -1.33
CA MET A 49 -1.18 4.66 -1.44
C MET A 49 -1.64 5.18 -0.08
N ASN A 50 -1.56 6.50 0.11
CA ASN A 50 -2.31 7.17 1.15
C ASN A 50 -3.78 7.22 0.72
N LEU A 51 -4.70 7.16 1.69
CA LEU A 51 -6.12 7.32 1.42
C LEU A 51 -6.46 8.79 1.12
N THR A 52 -7.20 9.01 0.04
CA THR A 52 -7.84 10.27 -0.33
C THR A 52 -9.27 9.98 -0.75
N GLU A 53 -10.08 11.02 -0.94
CA GLU A 53 -11.46 10.85 -1.45
C GLU A 53 -11.48 10.21 -2.85
N ASP A 54 -10.44 10.47 -3.66
CA ASP A 54 -10.35 10.01 -5.06
C ASP A 54 -9.94 8.54 -5.20
N ASN A 55 -9.40 7.90 -4.16
CA ASN A 55 -8.91 6.52 -4.24
C ASN A 55 -9.60 5.54 -3.29
N VAL A 56 -10.75 5.93 -2.73
CA VAL A 56 -11.64 4.98 -2.06
C VAL A 56 -12.07 3.92 -3.07
N HIS A 57 -11.89 2.64 -2.71
CA HIS A 57 -12.18 1.48 -3.59
C HIS A 57 -11.42 1.53 -4.94
N TYR A 58 -10.21 2.09 -4.95
CA TYR A 58 -9.37 2.09 -6.14
C TYR A 58 -9.13 0.67 -6.69
N PHE A 59 -9.00 -0.31 -5.80
CA PHE A 59 -8.97 -1.72 -6.14
C PHE A 59 -10.38 -2.29 -6.04
N ASP A 60 -11.19 -2.01 -7.05
CA ASP A 60 -12.55 -2.50 -7.23
C ASP A 60 -12.61 -3.78 -8.09
N ALA A 61 -13.80 -4.22 -8.46
CA ALA A 61 -13.99 -5.39 -9.29
C ALA A 61 -13.32 -5.25 -10.67
N ALA A 62 -13.34 -4.05 -11.27
CA ALA A 62 -12.72 -3.82 -12.57
C ALA A 62 -11.18 -3.89 -12.47
N ALA A 63 -10.60 -3.35 -11.38
CA ALA A 63 -9.18 -3.46 -11.12
C ALA A 63 -8.74 -4.93 -10.95
N PHE A 64 -9.48 -5.73 -10.17
CA PHE A 64 -9.19 -7.16 -10.02
C PHE A 64 -9.38 -7.95 -11.33
N ASP A 65 -10.38 -7.60 -12.14
CA ASP A 65 -10.60 -8.22 -13.46
C ASP A 65 -9.46 -7.92 -14.45
N ALA A 66 -8.83 -6.75 -14.35
CA ALA A 66 -7.68 -6.36 -15.17
C ALA A 66 -6.36 -7.04 -14.77
N MET A 67 -6.32 -7.76 -13.64
CA MET A 67 -5.12 -8.45 -13.15
C MET A 67 -4.95 -9.82 -13.84
N GLU A 68 -4.46 -9.82 -15.08
CA GLU A 68 -4.40 -11.00 -15.96
C GLU A 68 -3.53 -12.14 -15.42
N ARG A 69 -2.51 -11.83 -14.64
CA ARG A 69 -1.51 -12.81 -14.16
C ARG A 69 -1.87 -13.47 -12.83
N ARG A 70 -3.06 -13.18 -12.31
CA ARG A 70 -3.47 -13.70 -10.98
C ARG A 70 -2.41 -13.37 -9.93
N PRO A 71 -2.10 -12.10 -9.70
CA PRO A 71 -0.99 -11.71 -8.83
C PRO A 71 -1.25 -12.09 -7.36
N ILE A 72 -0.19 -12.05 -6.57
CA ILE A 72 -0.32 -11.86 -5.13
C ILE A 72 -0.58 -10.37 -4.90
N PHE A 73 -1.66 -10.04 -4.23
CA PHE A 73 -1.96 -8.65 -3.86
C PHE A 73 -1.60 -8.39 -2.40
N VAL A 74 -0.85 -7.31 -2.13
CA VAL A 74 -0.43 -6.95 -0.78
C VAL A 74 -0.87 -5.51 -0.48
N ASN A 75 -1.68 -5.33 0.55
CA ASN A 75 -2.13 -4.00 0.97
C ASN A 75 -1.41 -3.54 2.25
N LEU A 76 -0.47 -2.61 2.09
CA LEU A 76 0.25 -1.92 3.16
C LEU A 76 -0.09 -0.41 3.20
N GLY A 77 -1.05 0.02 2.40
CA GLY A 77 -1.51 1.39 2.31
C GLY A 77 -2.64 1.68 3.30
N ARG A 78 -3.87 1.61 2.80
CA ARG A 78 -5.09 1.80 3.59
C ARG A 78 -6.16 0.79 3.15
N GLY A 79 -6.95 0.30 4.11
CA GLY A 79 -7.99 -0.68 3.86
C GLY A 79 -9.06 -0.17 2.89
N LEU A 80 -9.53 1.05 3.09
CA LEU A 80 -10.54 1.70 2.23
C LEU A 80 -10.12 1.90 0.75
N CYS A 81 -8.83 1.73 0.40
CA CYS A 81 -8.43 1.69 -1.00
C CYS A 81 -8.94 0.42 -1.72
N VAL A 82 -9.40 -0.58 -0.98
CA VAL A 82 -9.84 -1.87 -1.50
C VAL A 82 -11.34 -2.05 -1.28
N ASP A 83 -12.06 -2.41 -2.32
CA ASP A 83 -13.39 -2.99 -2.21
C ASP A 83 -13.23 -4.45 -1.73
N GLU A 84 -13.50 -4.68 -0.44
CA GLU A 84 -13.27 -5.98 0.20
C GLU A 84 -14.19 -7.06 -0.37
N ASP A 85 -15.42 -6.72 -0.74
CA ASP A 85 -16.34 -7.66 -1.38
C ASP A 85 -15.85 -8.07 -2.77
N ALA A 86 -15.30 -7.13 -3.53
CA ALA A 86 -14.71 -7.43 -4.84
C ALA A 86 -13.45 -8.29 -4.70
N LEU A 87 -12.60 -8.03 -3.69
CA LEU A 87 -11.43 -8.84 -3.37
C LEU A 87 -11.82 -10.27 -3.01
N VAL A 88 -12.83 -10.45 -2.15
CA VAL A 88 -13.32 -11.78 -1.74
C VAL A 88 -13.77 -12.57 -2.95
N ARG A 89 -14.58 -11.95 -3.83
CA ARG A 89 -14.99 -12.59 -5.10
C ARG A 89 -13.80 -12.95 -5.97
N ALA A 90 -12.81 -12.06 -6.11
CA ALA A 90 -11.62 -12.32 -6.92
C ALA A 90 -10.77 -13.47 -6.36
N LEU A 91 -10.70 -13.65 -5.04
CA LEU A 91 -10.06 -14.79 -4.40
C LEU A 91 -10.83 -16.09 -4.64
N ASP A 92 -12.17 -16.07 -4.51
CA ASP A 92 -13.05 -17.22 -4.72
C ASP A 92 -13.02 -17.70 -6.17
N ASP A 93 -13.03 -16.77 -7.12
CA ASP A 93 -12.94 -17.05 -8.56
C ASP A 93 -11.52 -17.42 -9.03
N GLY A 94 -10.54 -17.35 -8.11
CA GLY A 94 -9.14 -17.63 -8.41
C GLY A 94 -8.46 -16.59 -9.30
N LYS A 95 -9.04 -15.40 -9.44
CA LYS A 95 -8.44 -14.23 -10.16
C LYS A 95 -7.28 -13.65 -9.34
N GLN A 96 -7.32 -13.74 -8.02
CA GLN A 96 -6.20 -13.45 -7.14
C GLN A 96 -5.62 -14.76 -6.60
N ARG A 97 -4.29 -14.93 -6.67
CA ARG A 97 -3.61 -16.12 -6.14
C ARG A 97 -3.55 -16.12 -4.63
N ALA A 98 -3.28 -14.97 -4.05
CA ALA A 98 -3.20 -14.77 -2.61
C ALA A 98 -3.37 -13.29 -2.26
N PHE A 99 -3.71 -13.02 -1.01
CA PHE A 99 -3.81 -11.68 -0.44
C PHE A 99 -3.01 -11.57 0.85
N GLY A 100 -2.28 -10.47 1.01
CA GLY A 100 -1.64 -10.09 2.25
C GLY A 100 -2.06 -8.68 2.65
N ALA A 101 -2.44 -8.46 3.91
CA ALA A 101 -2.77 -7.11 4.35
C ALA A 101 -2.31 -6.85 5.79
N ASP A 102 -1.83 -5.62 5.98
CA ASP A 102 -1.61 -5.07 7.30
C ASP A 102 -2.73 -4.12 7.73
N VAL A 103 -3.63 -3.80 6.79
CA VAL A 103 -4.78 -2.89 6.97
C VAL A 103 -6.02 -3.50 6.34
N LEU A 104 -7.15 -3.42 7.04
CA LEU A 104 -8.45 -3.86 6.57
C LEU A 104 -9.38 -2.66 6.37
N TYR A 105 -10.55 -2.90 5.76
CA TYR A 105 -11.56 -1.88 5.51
C TYR A 105 -11.93 -1.13 6.80
N ASP A 106 -12.15 -1.86 7.89
CA ASP A 106 -12.38 -1.32 9.22
C ASP A 106 -11.08 -1.41 10.05
N GLU A 107 -10.72 -0.35 10.76
CA GLU A 107 -9.57 -0.30 11.66
C GLU A 107 -9.79 -1.17 12.93
N THR A 108 -11.05 -1.49 13.25
CA THR A 108 -11.44 -2.36 14.35
C THR A 108 -12.37 -3.48 13.87
N PRO A 109 -11.88 -4.35 12.98
CA PRO A 109 -12.74 -5.30 12.29
C PRO A 109 -13.28 -6.39 13.23
N ASP A 110 -14.51 -6.84 13.00
CA ASP A 110 -14.99 -8.10 13.56
C ASP A 110 -14.32 -9.27 12.82
N LEU A 111 -13.20 -9.73 13.35
CA LEU A 111 -12.44 -10.82 12.75
C LEU A 111 -13.21 -12.14 12.70
N ALA A 112 -14.19 -12.35 13.58
CA ALA A 112 -14.99 -13.56 13.58
C ALA A 112 -16.02 -13.59 12.42
N ALA A 113 -16.44 -12.39 11.96
CA ALA A 113 -17.35 -12.24 10.82
C ALA A 113 -16.61 -11.99 9.49
N SER A 114 -15.30 -11.72 9.52
CA SER A 114 -14.56 -11.38 8.31
C SER A 114 -14.43 -12.57 7.35
N PRO A 115 -14.81 -12.42 6.08
CA PRO A 115 -14.69 -13.46 5.07
C PRO A 115 -13.24 -13.73 4.64
N LEU A 116 -12.28 -12.93 5.10
CA LEU A 116 -10.85 -13.06 4.80
C LEU A 116 -10.12 -13.95 5.81
N VAL A 117 -10.63 -14.05 7.05
CA VAL A 117 -10.00 -14.82 8.12
C VAL A 117 -10.17 -16.33 7.87
N GLY A 118 -9.09 -17.08 8.10
CA GLY A 118 -9.09 -18.55 7.98
C GLY A 118 -8.92 -19.08 6.56
N ARG A 119 -8.66 -18.21 5.57
CA ARG A 119 -8.33 -18.65 4.20
C ARG A 119 -6.87 -19.02 4.09
N ASP A 120 -6.56 -20.14 3.44
CA ASP A 120 -5.18 -20.64 3.25
C ASP A 120 -4.31 -19.71 2.40
N ASN A 121 -4.93 -18.86 1.57
CA ASN A 121 -4.27 -17.92 0.67
C ASN A 121 -4.36 -16.46 1.15
N VAL A 122 -4.68 -16.22 2.43
CA VAL A 122 -4.76 -14.88 3.02
C VAL A 122 -3.88 -14.78 4.26
N ILE A 123 -3.09 -13.72 4.33
CA ILE A 123 -2.28 -13.37 5.50
C ILE A 123 -2.69 -11.97 5.98
N LEU A 124 -3.09 -11.87 7.23
CA LEU A 124 -3.46 -10.60 7.86
C LEU A 124 -2.54 -10.31 9.03
N THR A 125 -2.11 -9.04 9.16
CA THR A 125 -1.36 -8.53 10.30
C THR A 125 -2.09 -7.35 10.92
N PRO A 126 -1.90 -7.06 12.22
CA PRO A 126 -2.75 -6.12 12.96
C PRO A 126 -2.26 -4.67 12.86
N HIS A 127 -2.13 -4.12 11.65
CA HIS A 127 -1.65 -2.77 11.37
C HIS A 127 -0.32 -2.49 12.07
N SER A 128 0.63 -3.39 11.91
CA SER A 128 1.91 -3.39 12.62
C SER A 128 3.14 -3.26 11.69
N ALA A 129 2.95 -3.02 10.40
CA ALA A 129 4.06 -2.90 9.44
C ALA A 129 5.01 -1.72 9.74
N PHE A 130 4.52 -0.70 10.46
CA PHE A 130 5.33 0.41 10.95
C PHE A 130 6.13 0.07 12.22
N TYR A 131 5.82 -1.01 12.93
CA TYR A 131 6.28 -1.27 14.28
C TYR A 131 7.71 -1.85 14.26
N SER A 132 8.68 -0.96 14.30
CA SER A 132 10.10 -1.28 14.51
C SER A 132 10.69 -0.27 15.48
N THR A 133 11.77 -0.62 16.17
CA THR A 133 12.44 0.27 17.11
C THR A 133 12.75 1.63 16.50
N SER A 134 13.37 1.64 15.31
CA SER A 134 13.73 2.89 14.64
C SER A 134 12.51 3.71 14.20
N SER A 135 11.42 3.06 13.74
CA SER A 135 10.21 3.78 13.33
C SER A 135 9.49 4.43 14.50
N ILE A 136 9.46 3.77 15.65
CA ILE A 136 8.86 4.32 16.88
C ILE A 136 9.69 5.49 17.39
N GLU A 137 11.03 5.34 17.50
CA GLU A 137 11.93 6.41 17.90
C GLU A 137 11.81 7.64 16.98
N ASP A 138 11.76 7.43 15.65
CA ASP A 138 11.57 8.52 14.69
C ASP A 138 10.18 9.16 14.81
N LEU A 139 9.13 8.39 15.01
CA LEU A 139 7.77 8.90 15.20
C LEU A 139 7.70 9.82 16.42
N GLU A 140 8.22 9.39 17.56
CA GLU A 140 8.23 10.17 18.79
C GLU A 140 9.09 11.43 18.64
N ARG A 141 10.32 11.29 18.14
CA ARG A 141 11.24 12.40 17.95
C ARG A 141 10.67 13.46 17.00
N LEU A 142 10.24 13.06 15.79
CA LEU A 142 9.71 13.99 14.78
C LEU A 142 8.41 14.67 15.27
N SER A 143 7.56 13.95 15.98
CA SER A 143 6.34 14.53 16.56
C SER A 143 6.66 15.64 17.56
N CYS A 144 7.59 15.39 18.46
CA CYS A 144 8.04 16.38 19.45
C CYS A 144 8.75 17.57 18.78
N GLU A 145 9.66 17.31 17.82
CA GLU A 145 10.38 18.35 17.08
C GLU A 145 9.40 19.25 16.29
N ASN A 146 8.40 18.67 15.62
CA ASN A 146 7.38 19.42 14.90
C ASN A 146 6.60 20.38 15.81
N ILE A 147 6.19 19.93 16.99
CA ILE A 147 5.49 20.77 17.98
C ILE A 147 6.40 21.92 18.41
N VAL A 148 7.66 21.63 18.74
CA VAL A 148 8.63 22.64 19.19
C VAL A 148 8.89 23.69 18.10
N HIS A 149 9.13 23.25 16.86
CA HIS A 149 9.37 24.16 15.73
C HIS A 149 8.14 25.00 15.43
N TYR A 150 6.95 24.42 15.43
CA TYR A 150 5.71 25.15 15.21
C TYR A 150 5.49 26.24 16.28
N LEU A 151 5.67 25.91 17.56
CA LEU A 151 5.53 26.86 18.67
C LEU A 151 6.57 28.00 18.63
N LYS A 152 7.77 27.73 18.10
CA LYS A 152 8.81 28.75 17.87
C LYS A 152 8.61 29.60 16.64
N GLY A 153 7.60 29.30 15.80
CA GLY A 153 7.36 29.98 14.53
C GLY A 153 8.31 29.54 13.40
N GLU A 154 9.10 28.49 13.60
CA GLU A 154 10.05 27.92 12.65
C GLU A 154 9.34 26.93 11.70
N LYS A 155 8.34 27.41 10.95
CA LYS A 155 7.48 26.57 10.11
C LYS A 155 8.22 25.86 8.99
N ASP A 156 9.32 26.42 8.52
CA ASP A 156 10.23 25.83 7.51
C ASP A 156 10.95 24.57 8.00
N LYS A 157 11.02 24.37 9.31
CA LYS A 157 11.61 23.18 9.94
C LYS A 157 10.59 22.10 10.31
N VAL A 158 9.29 22.40 10.20
CA VAL A 158 8.24 21.42 10.49
C VAL A 158 8.17 20.39 9.38
N PHE A 159 8.39 19.13 9.73
CA PHE A 159 8.33 18.02 8.78
C PHE A 159 6.89 17.80 8.31
N LYS A 160 6.66 17.93 7.01
CA LYS A 160 5.33 17.75 6.38
C LYS A 160 4.22 18.62 7.00
N LEU A 161 4.47 19.92 7.12
CA LEU A 161 3.41 20.85 7.53
C LEU A 161 2.25 20.78 6.53
N VAL A 162 1.08 20.44 7.03
CA VAL A 162 -0.20 20.45 6.28
C VAL A 162 -0.96 21.70 6.65
N ASN A 163 -1.38 22.49 5.67
CA ASN A 163 -2.16 23.73 5.87
C ASN A 163 -3.65 23.45 5.74
#